data_3865741d7d3756400dcdaf50fb5bb521
#
_entry.id   3865741d7d3756400dcdaf50fb5bb521
#
_cell.length_a   1.000
_cell.length_b   1.000
_cell.length_c   1.000
_cell.angle_alpha   90.00
_cell.angle_beta   90.00
_cell.angle_gamma   90.00
#
_symmetry.space_group_name_H-M   'P 1'
#
loop_
_entity.id
_entity.type
_entity.pdbx_description
1 polymer ?
#
loop_
_entity_poly.entity_id
_entity_poly.type
_entity_poly.pdbx_seq_one_letter_code
_entity_poly.pdbx_strand_id
1 'polypeptide(L)'
;MRSPELGADYIRRARARLAAVDALFAAQSWADVVRESQEVVELALKGLLRVAGIEPPRIHDVSEVLVAEKSRLPQAVQQHVESLATGSRTLRRDRELAFYGAEDLTPSGFYTRDDAAAAREIARTTVAAVEPHGPTGD
;
A
#
# COMPACT_ATOMS: atom_id res chain seq x y z
N MET A 1 -0.02 -16.52 16.85
CA MET A 1 -0.80 -15.28 16.73
C MET A 1 -1.93 -15.49 15.75
N ARG A 2 -3.11 -15.02 16.08
CA ARG A 2 -4.25 -15.13 15.18
C ARG A 2 -4.11 -14.20 14.00
N SER A 3 -4.64 -14.62 12.86
CA SER A 3 -4.60 -13.81 11.64
C SER A 3 -5.20 -12.39 11.82
N PRO A 4 -6.36 -12.22 12.49
CA PRO A 4 -6.89 -10.86 12.73
C PRO A 4 -5.97 -9.98 13.58
N GLU A 5 -5.31 -10.55 14.60
CA GLU A 5 -4.39 -9.80 15.43
C GLU A 5 -3.16 -9.35 14.63
N LEU A 6 -2.65 -10.23 13.79
CA LEU A 6 -1.54 -9.91 12.91
C LEU A 6 -1.97 -8.85 11.87
N GLY A 7 -3.19 -8.98 11.35
CA GLY A 7 -3.75 -8.00 10.44
C GLY A 7 -3.85 -6.61 11.06
N ALA A 8 -4.33 -6.56 12.30
CA ALA A 8 -4.43 -5.31 13.06
C ALA A 8 -3.05 -4.67 13.23
N ASP A 9 -2.04 -5.47 13.50
CA ASP A 9 -0.66 -4.98 13.62
C ASP A 9 -0.14 -4.44 12.29
N TYR A 10 -0.44 -5.11 11.19
CA TYR A 10 -0.05 -4.65 9.86
C TYR A 10 -0.65 -3.28 9.54
N ILE A 11 -1.93 -3.09 9.86
CA ILE A 11 -2.61 -1.81 9.62
C ILE A 11 -1.98 -0.70 10.45
N ARG A 12 -1.69 -0.98 11.72
CA ARG A 12 -1.03 -0.03 12.61
C ARG A 12 0.33 0.37 12.08
N ARG A 13 1.11 -0.60 11.60
CA ARG A 13 2.43 -0.36 11.05
C ARG A 13 2.36 0.42 9.73
N ALA A 14 1.36 0.12 8.90
CA ALA A 14 1.15 0.87 7.66
C ALA A 14 0.91 2.35 7.95
N ARG A 15 0.07 2.64 8.93
CA ARG A 15 -0.17 4.02 9.35
C ARG A 15 1.10 4.70 9.85
N ALA A 16 1.88 4.00 10.70
CA ALA A 16 3.12 4.55 11.22
C ALA A 16 4.11 4.87 10.10
N ARG A 17 4.17 4.03 9.08
CA ARG A 17 5.09 4.21 7.96
C ARG A 17 4.69 5.35 7.03
N LEU A 18 3.45 5.85 7.09
CA LEU A 18 3.08 7.07 6.36
C LEU A 18 3.94 8.26 6.81
N ALA A 19 4.35 8.30 8.08
CA ALA A 19 5.24 9.36 8.56
C ALA A 19 6.60 9.28 7.85
N ALA A 20 7.08 8.08 7.55
CA ALA A 20 8.32 7.90 6.79
C ALA A 20 8.15 8.41 5.35
N VAL A 21 7.00 8.13 4.72
CA VAL A 21 6.70 8.65 3.38
C VAL A 21 6.74 10.18 3.37
N ASP A 22 6.12 10.80 4.37
CA ASP A 22 6.10 12.26 4.47
C ASP A 22 7.51 12.85 4.67
N ALA A 23 8.34 12.21 5.50
CA ALA A 23 9.71 12.62 5.71
C ALA A 23 10.56 12.51 4.44
N LEU A 24 10.39 11.42 3.71
CA LEU A 24 11.10 11.21 2.44
C LEU A 24 10.65 12.22 1.39
N PHE A 25 9.37 12.55 1.37
CA PHE A 25 8.84 13.59 0.47
C PHE A 25 9.44 14.94 0.78
N ALA A 26 9.49 15.32 2.06
CA ALA A 26 10.11 16.58 2.50
C ALA A 26 11.59 16.63 2.13
N ALA A 27 12.28 15.50 2.15
CA ALA A 27 13.67 15.38 1.76
C ALA A 27 13.87 15.33 0.25
N GLN A 28 12.79 15.37 -0.53
CA GLN A 28 12.82 15.30 -1.99
C GLN A 28 13.44 13.99 -2.51
N SER A 29 13.32 12.92 -1.74
CA SER A 29 13.81 11.60 -2.11
C SER A 29 12.72 10.84 -2.87
N TRP A 30 12.49 11.23 -4.12
CA TRP A 30 11.31 10.79 -4.88
C TRP A 30 11.22 9.29 -5.08
N ALA A 31 12.33 8.66 -5.44
CA ALA A 31 12.38 7.20 -5.61
C ALA A 31 12.00 6.47 -4.32
N ASP A 32 12.49 6.96 -3.19
CA ASP A 32 12.21 6.36 -1.90
C ASP A 32 10.77 6.60 -1.45
N VAL A 33 10.18 7.75 -1.82
CA VAL A 33 8.75 7.99 -1.58
C VAL A 33 7.90 6.93 -2.30
N VAL A 34 8.19 6.65 -3.57
CA VAL A 34 7.45 5.65 -4.35
C VAL A 34 7.62 4.27 -3.72
N ARG A 35 8.84 3.90 -3.39
CA ARG A 35 9.14 2.59 -2.78
C ARG A 35 8.43 2.42 -1.44
N GLU A 36 8.55 3.39 -0.55
CA GLU A 36 7.92 3.33 0.77
C GLU A 36 6.39 3.35 0.67
N SER A 37 5.85 4.14 -0.26
CA SER A 37 4.41 4.18 -0.50
C SER A 37 3.88 2.80 -0.92
N GLN A 38 4.61 2.09 -1.77
CA GLN A 38 4.23 0.75 -2.19
C GLN A 38 4.25 -0.23 -1.00
N GLU A 39 5.26 -0.14 -0.13
CA GLU A 39 5.33 -0.96 1.08
C GLU A 39 4.15 -0.69 2.01
N VAL A 40 3.79 0.58 2.18
CA VAL A 40 2.64 0.99 3.01
C VAL A 40 1.35 0.37 2.45
N VAL A 41 1.13 0.46 1.15
CA VAL A 41 -0.08 -0.05 0.51
C VAL A 41 -0.17 -1.57 0.66
N GLU A 42 0.91 -2.30 0.41
CA GLU A 42 0.91 -3.75 0.57
C GLU A 42 0.63 -4.16 2.01
N LEU A 43 1.27 -3.50 2.95
CA LEU A 43 1.08 -3.80 4.38
C LEU A 43 -0.37 -3.55 4.80
N ALA A 44 -0.94 -2.42 4.38
CA ALA A 44 -2.33 -2.07 4.69
C ALA A 44 -3.32 -3.07 4.11
N LEU A 45 -3.15 -3.44 2.84
CA LEU A 45 -4.08 -4.36 2.18
C LEU A 45 -3.95 -5.79 2.71
N LYS A 46 -2.73 -6.25 2.99
CA LYS A 46 -2.53 -7.56 3.64
C LYS A 46 -3.15 -7.56 5.02
N GLY A 47 -3.02 -6.46 5.75
CA GLY A 47 -3.66 -6.32 7.05
C GLY A 47 -5.19 -6.40 6.96
N LEU A 48 -5.76 -5.73 5.98
CA LEU A 48 -7.21 -5.78 5.75
C LEU A 48 -7.69 -7.20 5.48
N LEU A 49 -7.00 -7.94 4.60
CA LEU A 49 -7.34 -9.33 4.31
C LEU A 49 -7.31 -10.18 5.56
N ARG A 50 -6.25 -10.08 6.38
CA ARG A 50 -6.13 -10.85 7.61
C ARG A 50 -7.23 -10.51 8.62
N VAL A 51 -7.58 -9.25 8.76
CA VAL A 51 -8.69 -8.85 9.64
C VAL A 51 -10.00 -9.46 9.18
N ALA A 52 -10.19 -9.61 7.88
CA ALA A 52 -11.37 -10.25 7.30
C ALA A 52 -11.30 -11.79 7.33
N GLY A 53 -10.25 -12.35 7.90
CA GLY A 53 -10.07 -13.81 7.96
C GLY A 53 -9.56 -14.44 6.69
N ILE A 54 -8.96 -13.64 5.81
CA ILE A 54 -8.41 -14.10 4.52
C ILE A 54 -6.89 -14.13 4.62
N GLU A 55 -6.28 -15.28 4.31
CA GLU A 55 -4.83 -15.41 4.29
C GLU A 55 -4.26 -14.68 3.09
N PRO A 56 -3.38 -13.66 3.28
CA PRO A 56 -2.79 -12.97 2.14
C PRO A 56 -1.84 -13.89 1.37
N PRO A 57 -1.74 -13.72 0.04
CA PRO A 57 -0.84 -14.53 -0.75
C PRO A 57 0.62 -14.14 -0.50
N ARG A 58 1.52 -15.12 -0.62
CA ARG A 58 2.96 -14.87 -0.52
C ARG A 58 3.57 -14.46 -1.85
N ILE A 59 3.08 -15.04 -2.93
CA ILE A 59 3.64 -14.87 -4.28
C ILE A 59 2.66 -14.24 -5.26
N HIS A 60 1.38 -14.22 -4.94
CA HIS A 60 0.38 -13.61 -5.81
C HIS A 60 0.19 -12.14 -5.47
N ASP A 61 -0.22 -11.38 -6.46
CA ASP A 61 -0.52 -9.96 -6.30
C ASP A 61 -1.68 -9.79 -5.31
N VAL A 62 -1.47 -8.99 -4.28
CA VAL A 62 -2.50 -8.74 -3.26
C VAL A 62 -3.76 -8.11 -3.88
N SER A 63 -3.62 -7.35 -4.96
CA SER A 63 -4.77 -6.72 -5.63
C SER A 63 -5.72 -7.75 -6.22
N GLU A 64 -5.20 -8.86 -6.74
CA GLU A 64 -6.02 -9.94 -7.28
C GLU A 64 -6.87 -10.58 -6.20
N VAL A 65 -6.27 -10.86 -5.05
CA VAL A 65 -6.98 -11.46 -3.92
C VAL A 65 -8.03 -10.49 -3.37
N LEU A 66 -7.69 -9.21 -3.30
CA LEU A 66 -8.62 -8.18 -2.84
C LEU A 66 -9.90 -8.17 -3.69
N VAL A 67 -9.76 -8.20 -5.01
CA VAL A 67 -10.89 -8.22 -5.93
C VAL A 67 -11.66 -9.54 -5.82
N ALA A 68 -10.96 -10.67 -5.82
CA ALA A 68 -11.58 -11.99 -5.75
C ALA A 68 -12.39 -12.19 -4.47
N GLU A 69 -11.92 -11.63 -3.36
CA GLU A 69 -12.52 -11.82 -2.04
C GLU A 69 -13.37 -10.61 -1.60
N LYS A 70 -13.76 -9.77 -2.52
CA LYS A 70 -14.49 -8.53 -2.26
C LYS A 70 -15.68 -8.72 -1.33
N SER A 71 -16.47 -9.78 -1.54
CA SER A 71 -17.69 -10.03 -0.75
C SER A 71 -17.42 -10.33 0.73
N ARG A 72 -16.19 -10.70 1.07
CA ARG A 72 -15.80 -11.01 2.45
C ARG A 72 -15.25 -9.80 3.20
N LEU A 73 -15.03 -8.69 2.49
CA LEU A 73 -14.49 -7.47 3.09
C LEU A 73 -15.59 -6.63 3.73
N PRO A 74 -15.24 -5.73 4.66
CA PRO A 74 -16.22 -4.81 5.22
C PRO A 74 -16.97 -4.05 4.11
N GLN A 75 -18.26 -3.86 4.26
CA GLN A 75 -19.09 -3.27 3.21
C GLN A 75 -18.59 -1.88 2.80
N ALA A 76 -18.12 -1.10 3.76
CA ALA A 76 -17.58 0.23 3.46
C ALA A 76 -16.36 0.19 2.55
N VAL A 77 -15.58 -0.91 2.60
CA VAL A 77 -14.41 -1.09 1.75
C VAL A 77 -14.81 -1.60 0.37
N GLN A 78 -15.87 -2.40 0.26
CA GLN A 78 -16.25 -3.04 -1.00
C GLN A 78 -16.42 -2.05 -2.13
N GLN A 79 -16.97 -0.88 -1.87
CA GLN A 79 -17.17 0.15 -2.89
C GLN A 79 -15.85 0.77 -3.38
N HIS A 80 -14.76 0.58 -2.66
CA HIS A 80 -13.44 1.13 -2.99
C HIS A 80 -12.45 0.07 -3.50
N VAL A 81 -12.86 -1.19 -3.59
CA VAL A 81 -11.96 -2.30 -3.93
C VAL A 81 -11.25 -2.08 -5.25
N GLU A 82 -11.98 -1.63 -6.28
CA GLU A 82 -11.37 -1.42 -7.60
C GLU A 82 -10.31 -0.33 -7.57
N SER A 83 -10.57 0.77 -6.87
CA SER A 83 -9.58 1.85 -6.80
C SER A 83 -8.39 1.46 -5.93
N LEU A 84 -8.61 0.72 -4.84
CA LEU A 84 -7.52 0.22 -4.00
C LEU A 84 -6.64 -0.77 -4.78
N ALA A 85 -7.25 -1.67 -5.52
CA ALA A 85 -6.53 -2.64 -6.34
C ALA A 85 -5.72 -1.95 -7.44
N THR A 86 -6.31 -0.95 -8.09
CA THR A 86 -5.64 -0.17 -9.13
C THR A 86 -4.42 0.56 -8.55
N GLY A 87 -4.58 1.21 -7.39
CA GLY A 87 -3.47 1.88 -6.72
C GLY A 87 -2.32 0.94 -6.40
N SER A 88 -2.64 -0.23 -5.87
CA SER A 88 -1.64 -1.26 -5.56
C SER A 88 -0.87 -1.70 -6.81
N ARG A 89 -1.58 -1.98 -7.90
CA ARG A 89 -0.96 -2.39 -9.17
C ARG A 89 -0.07 -1.30 -9.74
N THR A 90 -0.54 -0.06 -9.68
CA THR A 90 0.21 1.09 -10.21
C THR A 90 1.54 1.25 -9.48
N LEU A 91 1.52 1.22 -8.14
CA LEU A 91 2.74 1.37 -7.36
C LEU A 91 3.71 0.22 -7.58
N ARG A 92 3.19 -1.01 -7.67
CA ARG A 92 4.01 -2.18 -7.89
C ARG A 92 4.71 -2.12 -9.25
N ARG A 93 3.98 -1.73 -10.29
CA ARG A 93 4.54 -1.54 -11.63
C ARG A 93 5.59 -0.44 -11.66
N ASP A 94 5.30 0.70 -11.06
CA ASP A 94 6.21 1.83 -11.04
C ASP A 94 7.51 1.49 -10.32
N ARG A 95 7.43 0.77 -9.20
CA ARG A 95 8.61 0.30 -8.47
C ARG A 95 9.46 -0.62 -9.33
N GLU A 96 8.85 -1.56 -10.05
CA GLU A 96 9.57 -2.49 -10.91
C GLU A 96 10.26 -1.76 -12.07
N LEU A 97 9.56 -0.83 -12.70
CA LEU A 97 10.11 -0.04 -13.79
C LEU A 97 11.34 0.77 -13.35
N ALA A 98 11.26 1.37 -12.18
CA ALA A 98 12.39 2.15 -11.66
C ALA A 98 13.58 1.27 -11.30
N PHE A 99 13.31 0.08 -10.75
CA PHE A 99 14.36 -0.85 -10.35
C PHE A 99 15.12 -1.39 -11.58
N TYR A 100 14.38 -1.66 -12.67
CA TYR A 100 14.94 -2.22 -13.92
C TYR A 100 15.04 -1.19 -15.03
N GLY A 101 14.90 0.11 -14.72
CA GLY A 101 14.72 1.18 -15.69
C GLY A 101 15.85 1.37 -16.68
N ALA A 102 15.86 2.51 -17.37
CA ALA A 102 16.84 2.80 -18.39
C ALA A 102 18.28 2.71 -17.83
N GLU A 103 19.19 2.08 -18.58
CA GLU A 103 20.55 1.80 -18.13
C GLU A 103 21.33 3.04 -17.72
N ASP A 104 20.98 4.19 -18.27
CA ASP A 104 21.69 5.45 -18.04
C ASP A 104 21.02 6.35 -16.98
N LEU A 105 19.94 5.87 -16.32
CA LEU A 105 19.26 6.63 -15.29
C LEU A 105 19.37 5.95 -13.92
N THR A 106 19.69 6.74 -12.92
CA THR A 106 19.61 6.28 -11.53
C THR A 106 18.16 6.28 -11.09
N PRO A 107 17.77 5.53 -10.04
CA PRO A 107 16.42 5.63 -9.49
C PRO A 107 16.03 7.07 -9.14
N SER A 108 16.95 7.85 -8.60
CA SER A 108 16.70 9.26 -8.27
C SER A 108 16.45 10.11 -9.51
N GLY A 109 17.06 9.76 -10.64
CA GLY A 109 16.83 10.47 -11.90
C GLY A 109 15.58 10.04 -12.64
N PHE A 110 15.05 8.87 -12.31
CA PHE A 110 13.86 8.32 -12.97
C PHE A 110 12.57 8.94 -12.45
N TYR A 111 12.47 9.11 -11.13
CA TYR A 111 11.24 9.61 -10.51
C TYR A 111 11.23 11.12 -10.38
N THR A 112 10.05 11.71 -10.61
CA THR A 112 9.81 13.14 -10.43
C THR A 112 9.04 13.38 -9.13
N ARG A 113 8.94 14.66 -8.77
CA ARG A 113 8.09 15.07 -7.65
C ARG A 113 6.64 14.64 -7.87
N ASP A 114 6.14 14.77 -9.09
CA ASP A 114 4.74 14.41 -9.39
C ASP A 114 4.51 12.91 -9.24
N ASP A 115 5.48 12.08 -9.63
CA ASP A 115 5.43 10.63 -9.40
C ASP A 115 5.34 10.33 -7.91
N ALA A 116 6.17 10.98 -7.12
CA ALA A 116 6.19 10.79 -5.66
C ALA A 116 4.90 11.28 -5.02
N ALA A 117 4.38 12.43 -5.46
CA ALA A 117 3.13 12.97 -4.93
C ALA A 117 1.96 12.03 -5.20
N ALA A 118 1.89 11.46 -6.42
CA ALA A 118 0.86 10.49 -6.78
C ALA A 118 0.96 9.22 -5.95
N ALA A 119 2.17 8.70 -5.76
CA ALA A 119 2.41 7.52 -4.95
C ALA A 119 2.00 7.75 -3.49
N ARG A 120 2.38 8.89 -2.92
CA ARG A 120 2.02 9.25 -1.56
C ARG A 120 0.51 9.33 -1.38
N GLU A 121 -0.20 9.92 -2.35
CA GLU A 121 -1.66 10.03 -2.30
C GLU A 121 -2.31 8.65 -2.31
N ILE A 122 -1.82 7.73 -3.12
CA ILE A 122 -2.31 6.34 -3.13
C ILE A 122 -2.12 5.71 -1.75
N ALA A 123 -0.96 5.89 -1.14
CA ALA A 123 -0.68 5.33 0.19
C ALA A 123 -1.61 5.92 1.25
N ARG A 124 -1.79 7.23 1.25
CA ARG A 124 -2.69 7.91 2.19
C ARG A 124 -4.13 7.45 2.04
N THR A 125 -4.61 7.37 0.81
CA THR A 125 -5.98 6.94 0.50
C THR A 125 -6.20 5.50 0.95
N THR A 126 -5.23 4.63 0.70
CA THR A 126 -5.32 3.22 1.09
C THR A 126 -5.38 3.07 2.61
N VAL A 127 -4.51 3.74 3.34
CA VAL A 127 -4.50 3.67 4.81
C VAL A 127 -5.81 4.24 5.38
N ALA A 128 -6.31 5.35 4.83
CA ALA A 128 -7.55 5.95 5.27
C ALA A 128 -8.75 5.01 5.08
N ALA A 129 -8.76 4.25 3.99
CA ALA A 129 -9.84 3.29 3.72
C ALA A 129 -9.78 2.07 4.64
N VAL A 130 -8.58 1.64 5.02
CA VAL A 130 -8.35 0.40 5.77
C VAL A 130 -8.35 0.63 7.28
N GLU A 131 -7.84 1.74 7.75
CA GLU A 131 -7.64 2.05 9.17
C GLU A 131 -8.90 1.87 10.03
N PRO A 132 -10.10 2.30 9.61
CA PRO A 132 -11.31 2.13 10.43
C PRO A 132 -11.65 0.68 10.74
N HIS A 133 -11.11 -0.27 9.98
CA HIS A 133 -11.37 -1.71 10.12
C HIS A 133 -10.24 -2.43 10.85
N GLY A 134 -9.22 -1.70 11.27
CA GLY A 134 -8.16 -2.21 12.11
C GLY A 134 -8.56 -2.20 13.58
N PRO A 135 -7.59 -2.36 14.48
CA PRO A 135 -7.90 -2.36 15.90
C PRO A 135 -8.42 -1.00 16.32
N THR A 136 -9.49 -1.02 17.12
CA THR A 136 -9.96 0.19 17.80
C THR A 136 -8.84 0.66 18.72
N GLY A 137 -8.50 1.92 18.62
CA GLY A 137 -7.32 2.52 19.21
C GLY A 137 -7.21 2.44 20.72
N ASP A 138 -6.67 1.37 21.17
CA ASP A 138 -6.31 1.20 22.58
C ASP A 138 -4.81 1.05 22.70
#